data_851ab9f59630087cb9d11b607c5f2321
#
_entry.id   851ab9f59630087cb9d11b607c5f2321
#
_cell.length_a   1.000
_cell.length_b   1.000
_cell.length_c   1.000
_cell.angle_alpha   90.00
_cell.angle_beta   90.00
_cell.angle_gamma   90.00
#
_symmetry.space_group_name_H-M   'P 1'
#
loop_
_entity.id
_entity.type
_entity.pdbx_description
1 polymer ?
#
loop_
_entity_poly.entity_id
_entity_poly.type
_entity_poly.pdbx_seq_one_letter_code
_entity_poly.pdbx_strand_id
1 'polypeptide(L)'
;MAKLVVLGGGVSGHTTATFAAKWLGSEHEVIVVTPNSKWNWIPSNIWVGVGQMKKEEVTFDLAPVYKKAGITFIQAKATEIHPEGSDTVEKAFVTVESTAPDSAGEVTTVEYDYLVNATGPKLNFGATEGLGIGSELGEHTVSVCTADHATHAADKLNEAIEKMRAGTRQRILVGTGHGTCTCQGAAFEYIFNIEHELNKAGVRDMADIKWISNESFLGDFGMGGLHMKSMGFAVSSKIFSESLFTERGIPWIVGAHVNKVESGKIHYELLDGEMGEEEFDFAMLIPPFTGVDLKSIAKDGSDISDAMFAPNKFMKVDAVYGKTDYNEWKASDWPSTYQSAAYKNIFAPGIAFAPPHPISKPMKSPNGTVITPAPPRTGMPAGIIGKAVAHSVCDMITKGEDVELHKISMADMGAACVASTGKGVFNGTAAAMTVYPVIPDFDKYPGTGRDTDYTFGEIGLAGHWIKHILHHMFIYKAKLKPGWTLIPE
;
A
#
# COMPACT_ATOMS: atom_id res chain seq x y z
N MET A 1 -29.27 18.48 -5.26
CA MET A 1 -28.10 17.87 -5.93
C MET A 1 -26.97 17.91 -4.92
N ALA A 2 -26.48 16.76 -4.47
CA ALA A 2 -25.36 16.68 -3.52
C ALA A 2 -24.05 16.55 -4.31
N LYS A 3 -22.94 17.04 -3.69
CA LYS A 3 -21.58 16.93 -4.21
C LYS A 3 -20.78 15.94 -3.36
N LEU A 4 -20.33 14.85 -3.97
CA LEU A 4 -19.36 13.92 -3.38
C LEU A 4 -17.96 14.25 -3.89
N VAL A 5 -17.06 14.65 -3.01
CA VAL A 5 -15.65 14.87 -3.34
C VAL A 5 -14.81 13.69 -2.86
N VAL A 6 -14.00 13.12 -3.74
CA VAL A 6 -13.08 12.03 -3.45
C VAL A 6 -11.64 12.55 -3.63
N LEU A 7 -10.87 12.57 -2.56
CA LEU A 7 -9.45 12.95 -2.57
C LEU A 7 -8.60 11.71 -2.84
N GLY A 8 -7.91 11.70 -3.96
CA GLY A 8 -7.06 10.59 -4.40
C GLY A 8 -7.72 9.71 -5.47
N GLY A 9 -6.98 9.43 -6.55
CA GLY A 9 -7.38 8.59 -7.67
C GLY A 9 -6.73 7.21 -7.69
N GLY A 10 -6.24 6.72 -6.54
CA GLY A 10 -5.68 5.37 -6.37
C GLY A 10 -6.76 4.29 -6.36
N VAL A 11 -6.39 3.04 -6.00
CA VAL A 11 -7.31 1.90 -6.03
C VAL A 11 -8.61 2.20 -5.28
N SER A 12 -8.53 2.64 -4.02
CA SER A 12 -9.70 2.88 -3.19
C SER A 12 -10.54 4.06 -3.69
N GLY A 13 -9.91 5.22 -3.95
CA GLY A 13 -10.63 6.41 -4.40
C GLY A 13 -11.24 6.26 -5.79
N HIS A 14 -10.53 5.63 -6.70
CA HIS A 14 -11.05 5.31 -8.03
C HIS A 14 -12.26 4.36 -7.96
N THR A 15 -12.17 3.30 -7.13
CA THR A 15 -13.29 2.39 -6.89
C THR A 15 -14.48 3.14 -6.28
N THR A 16 -14.25 3.94 -5.24
CA THR A 16 -15.30 4.75 -4.60
C THR A 16 -16.00 5.66 -5.61
N ALA A 17 -15.24 6.45 -6.35
CA ALA A 17 -15.79 7.43 -7.29
C ALA A 17 -16.56 6.78 -8.44
N THR A 18 -16.03 5.70 -9.01
CA THR A 18 -16.66 5.04 -10.18
C THR A 18 -17.93 4.29 -9.82
N PHE A 19 -17.99 3.64 -8.66
CA PHE A 19 -19.23 3.03 -8.17
C PHE A 19 -20.24 4.10 -7.74
N ALA A 20 -19.82 5.14 -7.03
CA ALA A 20 -20.73 6.24 -6.65
C ALA A 20 -21.32 6.91 -7.88
N ALA A 21 -20.53 7.28 -8.88
CA ALA A 21 -21.03 7.88 -10.12
C ALA A 21 -22.03 6.95 -10.85
N LYS A 22 -21.79 5.64 -10.85
CA LYS A 22 -22.70 4.66 -11.44
C LYS A 22 -24.04 4.60 -10.71
N TRP A 23 -24.05 4.65 -9.37
CA TRP A 23 -25.26 4.48 -8.56
C TRP A 23 -26.06 5.77 -8.41
N LEU A 24 -25.38 6.92 -8.32
CA LEU A 24 -26.00 8.24 -8.20
C LEU A 24 -26.50 8.80 -9.55
N GLY A 25 -25.94 8.31 -10.66
CA GLY A 25 -26.29 8.82 -12.00
C GLY A 25 -25.95 10.30 -12.16
N SER A 26 -26.79 11.02 -12.94
CA SER A 26 -26.60 12.47 -13.20
C SER A 26 -27.34 13.38 -12.21
N GLU A 27 -28.01 12.83 -11.20
CA GLU A 27 -28.75 13.62 -10.21
C GLU A 27 -27.84 14.28 -9.16
N HIS A 28 -26.64 13.74 -9.00
CA HIS A 28 -25.63 14.19 -8.04
C HIS A 28 -24.27 14.34 -8.73
N GLU A 29 -23.38 15.11 -8.14
CA GLU A 29 -22.06 15.37 -8.67
C GLU A 29 -21.00 14.53 -7.93
N VAL A 30 -20.16 13.83 -8.68
CA VAL A 30 -18.96 13.14 -8.15
C VAL A 30 -17.72 13.82 -8.71
N ILE A 31 -16.86 14.29 -7.80
CA ILE A 31 -15.63 15.02 -8.13
C ILE A 31 -14.44 14.22 -7.59
N VAL A 32 -13.44 13.98 -8.42
CA VAL A 32 -12.16 13.39 -7.98
C VAL A 32 -11.06 14.42 -8.05
N VAL A 33 -10.40 14.64 -6.91
CA VAL A 33 -9.21 15.49 -6.79
C VAL A 33 -8.00 14.61 -6.56
N THR A 34 -7.02 14.62 -7.46
CA THR A 34 -5.78 13.85 -7.30
C THR A 34 -4.61 14.54 -8.02
N PRO A 35 -3.40 14.55 -7.43
CA PRO A 35 -2.23 15.17 -8.06
C PRO A 35 -1.76 14.43 -9.31
N ASN A 36 -2.14 13.16 -9.47
CA ASN A 36 -1.67 12.32 -10.56
C ASN A 36 -2.67 12.33 -11.72
N SER A 37 -2.19 12.56 -12.95
CA SER A 37 -3.00 12.43 -14.18
C SER A 37 -3.27 10.97 -14.56
N LYS A 38 -2.48 10.02 -14.02
CA LYS A 38 -2.54 8.60 -14.35
C LYS A 38 -2.92 7.74 -13.16
N TRP A 39 -3.68 6.69 -13.43
CA TRP A 39 -3.87 5.57 -12.51
C TRP A 39 -2.72 4.57 -12.66
N ASN A 40 -2.30 3.95 -11.55
CA ASN A 40 -1.24 2.95 -11.53
C ASN A 40 -1.70 1.67 -10.82
N TRP A 41 -1.55 0.53 -11.47
CA TRP A 41 -1.72 -0.79 -10.87
C TRP A 41 -0.43 -1.20 -10.16
N ILE A 42 -0.29 -0.75 -8.92
CA ILE A 42 0.93 -0.90 -8.10
C ILE A 42 1.41 -2.35 -7.95
N PRO A 43 0.54 -3.39 -7.78
CA PRO A 43 1.02 -4.76 -7.64
C PRO A 43 1.87 -5.28 -8.80
N SER A 44 1.75 -4.71 -9.99
CA SER A 44 2.56 -5.09 -11.15
C SER A 44 3.78 -4.20 -11.39
N ASN A 45 4.01 -3.18 -10.56
CA ASN A 45 5.25 -2.40 -10.59
C ASN A 45 6.48 -3.29 -10.32
N ILE A 46 6.31 -4.41 -9.62
CA ILE A 46 7.36 -5.40 -9.41
C ILE A 46 7.91 -5.90 -10.75
N TRP A 47 7.05 -6.23 -11.70
CA TRP A 47 7.44 -6.68 -13.03
C TRP A 47 8.05 -5.55 -13.89
N VAL A 48 7.58 -4.31 -13.69
CA VAL A 48 8.22 -3.14 -14.29
C VAL A 48 9.62 -2.97 -13.73
N GLY A 49 9.80 -3.11 -12.40
CA GLY A 49 11.06 -2.93 -11.70
C GLY A 49 12.17 -3.94 -12.03
N VAL A 50 11.82 -5.03 -12.70
CA VAL A 50 12.79 -6.00 -13.25
C VAL A 50 12.80 -6.03 -14.79
N GLY A 51 12.14 -5.08 -15.45
CA GLY A 51 12.12 -4.96 -16.90
C GLY A 51 11.22 -5.96 -17.64
N GLN A 52 10.37 -6.71 -16.94
CA GLN A 52 9.43 -7.67 -17.55
C GLN A 52 8.20 -7.00 -18.18
N MET A 53 7.82 -5.82 -17.67
CA MET A 53 6.72 -4.99 -18.17
C MET A 53 7.18 -3.56 -18.39
N LYS A 54 6.48 -2.84 -19.26
CA LYS A 54 6.65 -1.39 -19.41
C LYS A 54 5.65 -0.66 -18.50
N LYS A 55 5.96 0.57 -18.09
CA LYS A 55 5.07 1.36 -17.22
C LYS A 55 3.70 1.62 -17.86
N GLU A 56 3.61 1.66 -19.19
CA GLU A 56 2.35 1.83 -19.92
C GLU A 56 1.40 0.63 -19.79
N GLU A 57 1.93 -0.55 -19.43
CA GLU A 57 1.12 -1.75 -19.20
C GLU A 57 0.44 -1.71 -17.81
N VAL A 58 0.99 -0.92 -16.86
CA VAL A 58 0.50 -0.81 -15.49
C VAL A 58 -0.16 0.56 -15.20
N THR A 59 -0.19 1.46 -16.16
CA THR A 59 -0.77 2.82 -16.02
C THR A 59 -1.76 3.15 -17.12
N PHE A 60 -2.64 4.10 -16.87
CA PHE A 60 -3.50 4.73 -17.88
C PHE A 60 -3.97 6.12 -17.41
N ASP A 61 -4.35 6.98 -18.37
CA ASP A 61 -4.82 8.35 -18.08
C ASP A 61 -6.21 8.32 -17.43
N LEU A 62 -6.37 9.07 -16.32
CA LEU A 62 -7.63 9.14 -15.56
C LEU A 62 -8.69 9.99 -16.27
N ALA A 63 -8.32 11.10 -16.86
CA ALA A 63 -9.26 12.06 -17.44
C ALA A 63 -10.26 11.44 -18.44
N PRO A 64 -9.85 10.61 -19.44
CA PRO A 64 -10.81 10.00 -20.36
C PRO A 64 -11.73 8.97 -19.67
N VAL A 65 -11.25 8.27 -18.63
CA VAL A 65 -12.06 7.31 -17.89
C VAL A 65 -13.12 8.03 -17.05
N TYR A 66 -12.73 9.10 -16.34
CA TYR A 66 -13.65 9.90 -15.54
C TYR A 66 -14.66 10.65 -16.39
N LYS A 67 -14.24 11.22 -17.53
CA LYS A 67 -15.17 11.83 -18.49
C LYS A 67 -16.25 10.84 -18.95
N LYS A 68 -15.87 9.59 -19.25
CA LYS A 68 -16.81 8.53 -19.64
C LYS A 68 -17.78 8.17 -18.52
N ALA A 69 -17.33 8.25 -17.27
CA ALA A 69 -18.13 7.94 -16.08
C ALA A 69 -19.00 9.11 -15.59
N GLY A 70 -18.90 10.29 -16.20
CA GLY A 70 -19.59 11.50 -15.71
C GLY A 70 -18.99 12.06 -14.43
N ILE A 71 -17.71 11.79 -14.15
CA ILE A 71 -16.99 12.26 -12.97
C ILE A 71 -16.21 13.53 -13.35
N THR A 72 -16.35 14.57 -12.54
CA THR A 72 -15.52 15.78 -12.62
C THR A 72 -14.10 15.46 -12.12
N PHE A 73 -13.08 15.67 -12.94
CA PHE A 73 -11.70 15.39 -12.62
C PHE A 73 -10.92 16.69 -12.43
N ILE A 74 -10.30 16.84 -11.25
CA ILE A 74 -9.42 17.97 -10.89
C ILE A 74 -8.03 17.42 -10.60
N GLN A 75 -7.06 17.77 -11.46
CA GLN A 75 -5.67 17.39 -11.25
C GLN A 75 -5.01 18.36 -10.27
N ALA A 76 -5.15 18.07 -8.97
CA ALA A 76 -4.67 18.91 -7.90
C ALA A 76 -4.35 18.09 -6.64
N LYS A 77 -3.51 18.65 -5.78
CA LYS A 77 -3.19 18.14 -4.45
C LYS A 77 -4.10 18.83 -3.44
N ALA A 78 -4.85 18.06 -2.63
CA ALA A 78 -5.57 18.61 -1.50
C ALA A 78 -4.58 18.98 -0.37
N THR A 79 -4.74 20.16 0.20
CA THR A 79 -3.87 20.71 1.25
C THR A 79 -4.60 20.93 2.58
N GLU A 80 -5.88 21.30 2.53
CA GLU A 80 -6.68 21.56 3.72
C GLU A 80 -8.11 21.06 3.55
N ILE A 81 -8.70 20.57 4.64
CA ILE A 81 -10.12 20.24 4.76
C ILE A 81 -10.74 21.27 5.70
N HIS A 82 -11.81 21.91 5.27
CA HIS A 82 -12.63 22.85 6.06
C HIS A 82 -14.01 22.21 6.26
N PRO A 83 -14.19 21.37 7.30
CA PRO A 83 -15.41 20.56 7.43
C PRO A 83 -16.64 21.37 7.82
N GLU A 84 -16.45 22.56 8.35
CA GLU A 84 -17.50 23.47 8.78
C GLU A 84 -17.57 24.76 7.93
N GLY A 85 -16.82 24.78 6.81
CA GLY A 85 -16.62 26.01 6.04
C GLY A 85 -15.64 26.97 6.69
N SER A 86 -15.83 28.27 6.44
CA SER A 86 -15.04 29.37 7.03
C SER A 86 -15.93 30.59 7.23
N ASP A 87 -15.37 31.67 7.76
CA ASP A 87 -16.10 32.97 7.90
C ASP A 87 -16.58 33.54 6.56
N THR A 88 -15.92 33.15 5.44
CA THR A 88 -16.25 33.64 4.10
C THR A 88 -16.96 32.63 3.21
N VAL A 89 -16.87 31.34 3.52
CA VAL A 89 -17.49 30.23 2.80
C VAL A 89 -18.31 29.39 3.76
N GLU A 90 -19.62 29.45 3.64
CA GLU A 90 -20.55 28.78 4.59
C GLU A 90 -20.50 27.26 4.50
N LYS A 91 -20.32 26.72 3.29
CA LYS A 91 -20.28 25.27 3.06
C LYS A 91 -18.91 24.68 3.36
N ALA A 92 -18.90 23.39 3.71
CA ALA A 92 -17.68 22.60 3.80
C ALA A 92 -16.95 22.58 2.45
N PHE A 93 -15.62 22.70 2.48
CA PHE A 93 -14.79 22.68 1.28
C PHE A 93 -13.39 22.11 1.56
N VAL A 94 -12.69 21.78 0.49
CA VAL A 94 -11.26 21.45 0.51
C VAL A 94 -10.48 22.51 -0.27
N THR A 95 -9.33 22.90 0.26
CA THR A 95 -8.34 23.71 -0.46
C THR A 95 -7.46 22.78 -1.29
N VAL A 96 -7.27 23.11 -2.54
CA VAL A 96 -6.51 22.31 -3.49
C VAL A 96 -5.51 23.16 -4.25
N GLU A 97 -4.32 22.62 -4.47
CA GLU A 97 -3.24 23.21 -5.25
C GLU A 97 -3.09 22.44 -6.56
N SER A 98 -3.25 23.12 -7.68
CA SER A 98 -3.18 22.50 -9.01
C SER A 98 -1.80 21.90 -9.28
N THR A 99 -1.80 20.70 -9.83
CA THR A 99 -0.62 20.02 -10.35
C THR A 99 -0.69 19.83 -11.88
N ALA A 100 -1.74 20.36 -12.52
CA ALA A 100 -1.86 20.35 -13.96
C ALA A 100 -0.79 21.29 -14.58
N PRO A 101 -0.14 20.89 -15.68
CA PRO A 101 0.98 21.67 -16.26
C PRO A 101 0.64 23.14 -16.55
N ASP A 102 -0.59 23.41 -16.98
CA ASP A 102 -1.02 24.75 -17.41
C ASP A 102 -1.42 25.68 -16.24
N SER A 103 -1.58 25.13 -15.02
CA SER A 103 -2.05 25.86 -13.82
C SER A 103 -1.33 25.43 -12.54
N ALA A 104 -0.15 24.85 -12.65
CA ALA A 104 0.60 24.34 -11.51
C ALA A 104 0.83 25.42 -10.45
N GLY A 105 0.49 25.10 -9.18
CA GLY A 105 0.60 26.02 -8.04
C GLY A 105 -0.61 26.93 -7.83
N GLU A 106 -1.59 26.96 -8.73
CA GLU A 106 -2.85 27.69 -8.48
C GLU A 106 -3.62 27.03 -7.33
N VAL A 107 -4.04 27.86 -6.37
CA VAL A 107 -4.80 27.43 -5.20
C VAL A 107 -6.27 27.79 -5.41
N THR A 108 -7.13 26.79 -5.29
CA THR A 108 -8.60 26.95 -5.38
C THR A 108 -9.31 26.17 -4.29
N THR A 109 -10.63 26.31 -4.20
CA THR A 109 -11.46 25.56 -3.26
C THR A 109 -12.48 24.70 -3.98
N VAL A 110 -12.81 23.53 -3.39
CA VAL A 110 -13.85 22.62 -3.90
C VAL A 110 -14.84 22.35 -2.78
N GLU A 111 -16.06 22.87 -2.90
CA GLU A 111 -17.14 22.61 -1.94
C GLU A 111 -17.61 21.17 -2.02
N TYR A 112 -18.02 20.59 -0.88
CA TYR A 112 -18.61 19.25 -0.78
C TYR A 112 -19.78 19.18 0.20
N ASP A 113 -20.65 18.23 -0.03
CA ASP A 113 -21.64 17.76 0.94
C ASP A 113 -21.09 16.49 1.64
N TYR A 114 -20.39 15.63 0.89
CA TYR A 114 -19.71 14.43 1.39
C TYR A 114 -18.27 14.38 0.90
N LEU A 115 -17.36 13.95 1.77
CA LEU A 115 -15.93 13.85 1.48
C LEU A 115 -15.40 12.46 1.72
N VAL A 116 -14.65 11.94 0.76
CA VAL A 116 -13.89 10.68 0.91
C VAL A 116 -12.40 10.96 0.78
N ASN A 117 -11.69 10.85 1.89
CA ASN A 117 -10.23 10.93 1.92
C ASN A 117 -9.63 9.57 1.51
N ALA A 118 -9.33 9.40 0.25
CA ALA A 118 -8.64 8.24 -0.32
C ALA A 118 -7.25 8.60 -0.87
N THR A 119 -6.59 9.58 -0.25
CA THR A 119 -5.27 10.09 -0.66
C THR A 119 -4.15 9.05 -0.58
N GLY A 120 -4.38 7.95 0.16
CA GLY A 120 -3.40 6.89 0.31
C GLY A 120 -2.19 7.31 1.16
N PRO A 121 -1.03 6.65 1.01
CA PRO A 121 0.16 6.97 1.75
C PRO A 121 1.05 7.98 1.02
N LYS A 122 1.81 8.72 1.81
CA LYS A 122 3.04 9.37 1.39
C LYS A 122 4.21 8.42 1.63
N LEU A 123 5.06 8.24 0.64
CA LEU A 123 6.33 7.51 0.77
C LEU A 123 7.31 8.36 1.57
N ASN A 124 7.60 7.97 2.81
CA ASN A 124 8.42 8.76 3.72
C ASN A 124 9.89 8.38 3.63
N PHE A 125 10.53 8.66 2.49
CA PHE A 125 11.97 8.43 2.31
C PHE A 125 12.82 9.18 3.33
N GLY A 126 12.41 10.38 3.73
CA GLY A 126 13.13 11.20 4.71
C GLY A 126 13.14 10.65 6.15
N ALA A 127 12.46 9.53 6.43
CA ALA A 127 12.54 8.86 7.74
C ALA A 127 13.89 8.19 7.98
N THR A 128 14.64 7.88 6.92
CA THR A 128 15.98 7.29 6.99
C THR A 128 16.93 8.16 6.17
N GLU A 129 18.01 8.63 6.78
CA GLU A 129 19.03 9.45 6.12
C GLU A 129 19.58 8.73 4.88
N GLY A 130 19.56 9.39 3.72
CA GLY A 130 20.10 8.86 2.46
C GLY A 130 19.24 7.82 1.75
N LEU A 131 18.10 7.42 2.31
CA LEU A 131 17.17 6.48 1.66
C LEU A 131 16.45 7.16 0.50
N GLY A 132 16.31 6.46 -0.61
CA GLY A 132 15.45 6.85 -1.73
C GLY A 132 16.19 7.15 -3.02
N ILE A 133 15.47 7.81 -3.92
CA ILE A 133 15.89 8.19 -5.26
C ILE A 133 15.82 9.72 -5.39
N GLY A 134 16.75 10.31 -6.13
CA GLY A 134 16.84 11.75 -6.37
C GLY A 134 17.78 12.48 -5.40
N SER A 135 18.23 13.65 -5.84
CA SER A 135 19.29 14.42 -5.17
C SER A 135 18.95 14.85 -3.74
N GLU A 136 17.67 15.07 -3.45
CA GLU A 136 17.20 15.51 -2.12
C GLU A 136 17.23 14.38 -1.10
N LEU A 137 17.16 13.12 -1.54
CA LEU A 137 17.14 11.91 -0.70
C LEU A 137 18.38 11.04 -0.85
N GLY A 138 19.36 11.47 -1.66
CA GLY A 138 20.64 10.77 -1.82
C GLY A 138 20.57 9.61 -2.77
N GLU A 139 20.15 9.51 -3.88
CA GLU A 139 20.14 8.53 -5.01
C GLU A 139 20.89 7.20 -4.80
N HIS A 140 20.89 6.68 -3.56
CA HIS A 140 21.67 5.48 -3.23
C HIS A 140 20.86 4.21 -3.35
N THR A 141 19.52 4.28 -3.23
CA THR A 141 18.63 3.12 -3.32
C THR A 141 17.50 3.37 -4.32
N VAL A 142 16.92 2.29 -4.84
CA VAL A 142 15.75 2.35 -5.71
C VAL A 142 14.48 1.91 -4.98
N SER A 143 13.33 2.14 -5.60
CA SER A 143 12.01 1.76 -5.10
C SER A 143 11.15 1.22 -6.25
N VAL A 144 10.10 0.46 -5.91
CA VAL A 144 9.08 -0.03 -6.84
C VAL A 144 7.68 0.47 -6.49
N CYS A 145 7.59 1.45 -5.58
CA CYS A 145 6.31 1.93 -5.05
C CYS A 145 5.46 2.71 -6.09
N THR A 146 6.07 3.23 -7.15
CA THR A 146 5.38 3.85 -8.29
C THR A 146 5.89 3.28 -9.60
N ALA A 147 5.17 3.48 -10.70
CA ALA A 147 5.60 3.00 -12.02
C ALA A 147 6.90 3.68 -12.49
N ASP A 148 7.11 4.95 -12.16
CA ASP A 148 8.34 5.69 -12.50
C ASP A 148 9.53 5.21 -11.65
N HIS A 149 9.31 4.99 -10.34
CA HIS A 149 10.33 4.38 -9.47
C HIS A 149 10.72 2.99 -9.97
N ALA A 150 9.74 2.18 -10.37
CA ALA A 150 9.98 0.84 -10.89
C ALA A 150 10.75 0.86 -12.22
N THR A 151 10.48 1.82 -13.11
CA THR A 151 11.25 1.99 -14.35
C THR A 151 12.71 2.32 -14.03
N HIS A 152 12.94 3.24 -13.10
CA HIS A 152 14.29 3.58 -12.64
C HIS A 152 15.00 2.37 -12.01
N ALA A 153 14.27 1.57 -11.20
CA ALA A 153 14.82 0.36 -10.61
C ALA A 153 15.24 -0.67 -11.66
N ALA A 154 14.44 -0.83 -12.74
CA ALA A 154 14.78 -1.70 -13.86
C ALA A 154 16.05 -1.25 -14.59
N ASP A 155 16.20 0.06 -14.82
CA ASP A 155 17.40 0.61 -15.46
C ASP A 155 18.65 0.32 -14.61
N LYS A 156 18.58 0.54 -13.28
CA LYS A 156 19.69 0.23 -12.37
C LYS A 156 19.99 -1.26 -12.25
N LEU A 157 18.97 -2.11 -12.26
CA LEU A 157 19.16 -3.56 -12.30
C LEU A 157 19.86 -4.00 -13.59
N ASN A 158 19.48 -3.44 -14.74
CA ASN A 158 20.12 -3.72 -16.02
C ASN A 158 21.60 -3.28 -16.02
N GLU A 159 21.92 -2.09 -15.48
CA GLU A 159 23.31 -1.66 -15.28
C GLU A 159 24.11 -2.67 -14.46
N ALA A 160 23.54 -3.21 -13.38
CA ALA A 160 24.18 -4.23 -12.55
C ALA A 160 24.38 -5.55 -13.32
N ILE A 161 23.39 -5.98 -14.13
CA ILE A 161 23.49 -7.17 -14.98
C ILE A 161 24.63 -7.01 -16.01
N GLU A 162 24.75 -5.85 -16.66
CA GLU A 162 25.83 -5.62 -17.62
C GLU A 162 27.23 -5.63 -16.96
N LYS A 163 27.36 -5.09 -15.72
CA LYS A 163 28.59 -5.18 -14.95
C LYS A 163 28.94 -6.66 -14.64
N MET A 164 27.94 -7.46 -14.27
CA MET A 164 28.15 -8.90 -14.03
C MET A 164 28.55 -9.66 -15.30
N ARG A 165 27.98 -9.34 -16.44
CA ARG A 165 28.40 -9.89 -17.76
C ARG A 165 29.82 -9.51 -18.11
N ALA A 166 30.25 -8.32 -17.68
CA ALA A 166 31.64 -7.87 -17.84
C ALA A 166 32.61 -8.48 -16.80
N GLY A 167 32.15 -9.35 -15.91
CA GLY A 167 32.98 -10.04 -14.92
C GLY A 167 33.06 -9.36 -13.56
N THR A 168 32.26 -8.32 -13.30
CA THR A 168 32.25 -7.60 -12.01
C THR A 168 31.12 -8.12 -11.14
N ARG A 169 31.46 -8.80 -10.03
CA ARG A 169 30.49 -9.29 -9.04
C ARG A 169 29.68 -8.12 -8.45
N GLN A 170 28.40 -8.34 -8.19
CA GLN A 170 27.49 -7.33 -7.63
C GLN A 170 26.83 -7.84 -6.36
N ARG A 171 26.78 -6.98 -5.33
CA ARG A 171 26.04 -7.18 -4.08
C ARG A 171 24.66 -6.54 -4.22
N ILE A 172 23.62 -7.34 -4.08
CA ILE A 172 22.23 -6.92 -4.27
C ILE A 172 21.51 -7.01 -2.94
N LEU A 173 21.00 -5.89 -2.45
CA LEU A 173 20.27 -5.79 -1.19
C LEU A 173 18.80 -5.44 -1.45
N VAL A 174 17.86 -6.22 -0.90
CA VAL A 174 16.43 -5.97 -1.06
C VAL A 174 15.73 -6.08 0.29
N GLY A 175 14.78 -5.18 0.56
CA GLY A 175 13.97 -5.28 1.78
C GLY A 175 13.33 -3.97 2.21
N THR A 176 13.38 -3.69 3.51
CA THR A 176 12.77 -2.51 4.14
C THR A 176 13.83 -1.51 4.61
N GLY A 177 13.58 -0.23 4.36
CA GLY A 177 14.51 0.86 4.64
C GLY A 177 14.29 1.56 6.00
N HIS A 178 13.44 1.01 6.89
CA HIS A 178 13.20 1.58 8.22
C HIS A 178 12.48 0.56 9.13
N GLY A 179 12.62 0.71 10.44
CA GLY A 179 12.01 -0.18 11.44
C GLY A 179 10.47 -0.21 11.47
N THR A 180 9.79 0.77 10.86
CA THR A 180 8.33 0.85 10.83
C THR A 180 7.73 0.69 9.41
N CYS A 181 8.48 0.09 8.50
CA CYS A 181 7.99 -0.19 7.15
C CYS A 181 6.83 -1.18 7.13
N THR A 182 6.04 -1.10 6.08
CA THR A 182 5.02 -2.08 5.68
C THR A 182 5.37 -2.66 4.30
N CYS A 183 4.51 -3.52 3.77
CA CYS A 183 4.63 -4.08 2.41
C CYS A 183 5.84 -4.99 2.18
N GLN A 184 6.28 -5.72 3.20
CA GLN A 184 7.35 -6.73 3.09
C GLN A 184 7.09 -7.72 1.95
N GLY A 185 5.82 -8.08 1.71
CA GLY A 185 5.43 -8.95 0.59
C GLY A 185 5.82 -8.42 -0.79
N ALA A 186 5.85 -7.10 -1.00
CA ALA A 186 6.30 -6.52 -2.26
C ALA A 186 7.82 -6.66 -2.46
N ALA A 187 8.61 -6.41 -1.40
CA ALA A 187 10.05 -6.65 -1.44
C ALA A 187 10.38 -8.14 -1.59
N PHE A 188 9.61 -9.02 -0.93
CA PHE A 188 9.70 -10.47 -1.05
C PHE A 188 9.47 -10.95 -2.50
N GLU A 189 8.46 -10.42 -3.17
CA GLU A 189 8.24 -10.71 -4.59
C GLU A 189 9.36 -10.15 -5.46
N TYR A 190 9.84 -8.94 -5.16
CA TYR A 190 10.87 -8.28 -5.96
C TYR A 190 12.21 -9.01 -5.93
N ILE A 191 12.65 -9.50 -4.76
CA ILE A 191 13.92 -10.22 -4.65
C ILE A 191 13.92 -11.53 -5.46
N PHE A 192 12.78 -12.22 -5.52
CA PHE A 192 12.65 -13.43 -6.32
C PHE A 192 12.59 -13.13 -7.82
N ASN A 193 12.00 -12.00 -8.21
CA ASN A 193 12.05 -11.57 -9.60
C ASN A 193 13.46 -11.15 -10.02
N ILE A 194 14.24 -10.50 -9.16
CA ILE A 194 15.67 -10.24 -9.42
C ILE A 194 16.42 -11.57 -9.61
N GLU A 195 16.30 -12.51 -8.69
CA GLU A 195 16.94 -13.81 -8.77
C GLU A 195 16.61 -14.52 -10.07
N HIS A 196 15.33 -14.50 -10.47
CA HIS A 196 14.87 -15.07 -11.75
C HIS A 196 15.51 -14.39 -12.95
N GLU A 197 15.56 -13.06 -13.04
CA GLU A 197 16.17 -12.33 -14.15
C GLU A 197 17.69 -12.55 -14.22
N LEU A 198 18.36 -12.68 -13.08
CA LEU A 198 19.79 -13.00 -13.03
C LEU A 198 20.08 -14.42 -13.55
N ASN A 199 19.24 -15.40 -13.20
CA ASN A 199 19.33 -16.75 -13.76
C ASN A 199 19.10 -16.74 -15.28
N LYS A 200 18.08 -16.05 -15.73
CA LYS A 200 17.76 -15.91 -17.16
C LYS A 200 18.87 -15.19 -17.93
N ALA A 201 19.54 -14.23 -17.31
CA ALA A 201 20.69 -13.53 -17.88
C ALA A 201 21.99 -14.34 -17.84
N GLY A 202 22.02 -15.49 -17.14
CA GLY A 202 23.18 -16.33 -16.94
C GLY A 202 24.27 -15.73 -16.06
N VAL A 203 23.89 -14.83 -15.14
CA VAL A 203 24.82 -14.12 -14.27
C VAL A 203 24.54 -14.29 -12.76
N ARG A 204 23.65 -15.23 -12.39
CA ARG A 204 23.26 -15.45 -10.97
C ARG A 204 24.47 -15.72 -10.07
N ASP A 205 25.48 -16.45 -10.56
CA ASP A 205 26.70 -16.78 -9.82
C ASP A 205 27.60 -15.55 -9.56
N MET A 206 27.35 -14.45 -10.27
CA MET A 206 28.05 -13.17 -10.11
C MET A 206 27.34 -12.23 -9.14
N ALA A 207 26.23 -12.65 -8.54
CA ALA A 207 25.44 -11.84 -7.63
C ALA A 207 25.42 -12.42 -6.21
N ASP A 208 25.73 -11.59 -5.23
CA ASP A 208 25.52 -11.85 -3.80
C ASP A 208 24.22 -11.15 -3.40
N ILE A 209 23.10 -11.90 -3.39
CA ILE A 209 21.77 -11.38 -3.06
C ILE A 209 21.52 -11.54 -1.56
N LYS A 210 21.02 -10.49 -0.90
CA LYS A 210 20.70 -10.50 0.54
C LYS A 210 19.38 -9.77 0.81
N TRP A 211 18.65 -10.27 1.81
CA TRP A 211 17.44 -9.65 2.33
C TRP A 211 17.72 -8.91 3.63
N ILE A 212 17.02 -7.79 3.86
CA ILE A 212 16.96 -7.08 5.14
C ILE A 212 15.54 -6.62 5.44
N SER A 213 15.03 -6.88 6.66
CA SER A 213 13.71 -6.40 7.05
C SER A 213 13.56 -6.11 8.54
N ASN A 214 12.53 -5.33 8.84
CA ASN A 214 12.09 -4.99 10.19
C ASN A 214 11.21 -6.07 10.84
N GLU A 215 11.02 -7.21 10.19
CA GLU A 215 10.27 -8.35 10.73
C GLU A 215 11.05 -9.04 11.84
N SER A 216 10.37 -9.55 12.87
CA SER A 216 11.01 -10.34 13.94
C SER A 216 11.54 -11.68 13.46
N PHE A 217 10.93 -12.20 12.40
CA PHE A 217 11.33 -13.41 11.68
C PHE A 217 10.87 -13.29 10.22
N LEU A 218 11.55 -13.93 9.32
CA LEU A 218 11.19 -13.94 7.90
C LEU A 218 9.79 -14.54 7.71
N GLY A 219 8.89 -13.78 7.08
CA GLY A 219 7.50 -14.20 6.87
C GLY A 219 6.51 -13.73 7.94
N ASP A 220 6.87 -12.75 8.76
CA ASP A 220 5.93 -12.02 9.63
C ASP A 220 4.93 -11.19 8.79
N PHE A 221 5.39 -10.56 7.70
CA PHE A 221 4.63 -9.76 6.74
C PHE A 221 3.79 -8.62 7.36
N GLY A 222 4.14 -8.15 8.56
CA GLY A 222 3.34 -7.16 9.29
C GLY A 222 2.01 -7.71 9.82
N MET A 223 1.89 -9.03 9.89
CA MET A 223 0.68 -9.75 10.31
C MET A 223 0.91 -10.68 11.50
N GLY A 224 2.08 -10.62 12.15
CA GLY A 224 2.48 -11.53 13.22
C GLY A 224 2.78 -12.95 12.75
N GLY A 225 2.99 -13.14 11.46
CA GLY A 225 3.09 -14.44 10.81
C GLY A 225 1.72 -15.11 10.59
N LEU A 226 1.74 -16.24 9.93
CA LEU A 226 0.55 -17.02 9.56
C LEU A 226 0.76 -18.49 9.91
N HIS A 227 -0.31 -19.15 10.36
CA HIS A 227 -0.43 -20.59 10.30
C HIS A 227 -1.33 -20.93 9.11
N MET A 228 -0.77 -21.58 8.10
CA MET A 228 -1.45 -21.84 6.84
C MET A 228 -1.40 -23.31 6.46
N LYS A 229 -2.38 -23.76 5.71
CA LYS A 229 -2.33 -25.09 5.07
C LYS A 229 -1.48 -24.99 3.80
N SER A 230 -0.57 -25.93 3.63
CA SER A 230 0.20 -26.11 2.41
C SER A 230 0.29 -27.59 2.12
N MET A 231 -0.18 -28.03 0.94
CA MET A 231 -0.15 -29.44 0.49
C MET A 231 -0.71 -30.43 1.52
N GLY A 232 -1.75 -30.02 2.28
CA GLY A 232 -2.38 -30.84 3.32
C GLY A 232 -1.73 -30.76 4.71
N PHE A 233 -0.66 -30.01 4.89
CA PHE A 233 0.03 -29.83 6.18
C PHE A 233 -0.19 -28.41 6.72
N ALA A 234 -0.24 -28.26 8.04
CA ALA A 234 -0.18 -26.98 8.69
C ALA A 234 1.30 -26.53 8.79
N VAL A 235 1.60 -25.37 8.24
CA VAL A 235 2.96 -24.80 8.22
C VAL A 235 2.91 -23.33 8.60
N SER A 236 3.93 -22.83 9.30
CA SER A 236 4.04 -21.41 9.57
C SER A 236 4.60 -20.65 8.34
N SER A 237 4.20 -19.40 8.16
CA SER A 237 4.78 -18.52 7.14
C SER A 237 6.28 -18.34 7.29
N LYS A 238 6.81 -18.48 8.51
CA LYS A 238 8.25 -18.51 8.78
C LYS A 238 8.94 -19.64 8.03
N ILE A 239 8.52 -20.90 8.27
CA ILE A 239 9.11 -22.09 7.62
C ILE A 239 8.93 -21.99 6.10
N PHE A 240 7.75 -21.57 5.64
CA PHE A 240 7.47 -21.40 4.22
C PHE A 240 8.43 -20.40 3.56
N SER A 241 8.62 -19.24 4.17
CA SER A 241 9.50 -18.19 3.64
C SER A 241 10.98 -18.58 3.72
N GLU A 242 11.43 -19.10 4.87
CA GLU A 242 12.81 -19.54 5.05
C GLU A 242 13.20 -20.66 4.07
N SER A 243 12.27 -21.57 3.75
CA SER A 243 12.49 -22.62 2.74
C SER A 243 12.71 -22.02 1.36
N LEU A 244 11.90 -21.04 0.96
CA LEU A 244 12.03 -20.36 -0.35
C LEU A 244 13.35 -19.60 -0.50
N PHE A 245 13.82 -18.97 0.57
CA PHE A 245 15.08 -18.24 0.58
C PHE A 245 16.27 -19.17 0.60
N THR A 246 16.21 -20.25 1.40
CA THR A 246 17.26 -21.28 1.46
C THR A 246 17.44 -21.98 0.11
N GLU A 247 16.34 -22.36 -0.55
CA GLU A 247 16.36 -22.98 -1.88
C GLU A 247 17.10 -22.12 -2.91
N ARG A 248 17.00 -20.78 -2.79
CA ARG A 248 17.62 -19.82 -3.72
C ARG A 248 18.97 -19.30 -3.26
N GLY A 249 19.48 -19.78 -2.14
CA GLY A 249 20.76 -19.34 -1.58
C GLY A 249 20.75 -17.83 -1.23
N ILE A 250 19.63 -17.32 -0.71
CA ILE A 250 19.49 -15.92 -0.33
C ILE A 250 19.54 -15.83 1.21
N PRO A 251 20.63 -15.33 1.82
CA PRO A 251 20.68 -15.05 3.25
C PRO A 251 19.80 -13.84 3.61
N TRP A 252 19.42 -13.77 4.90
CA TRP A 252 18.53 -12.71 5.39
C TRP A 252 18.96 -12.14 6.74
N ILE A 253 18.66 -10.84 6.91
CA ILE A 253 18.76 -10.10 8.16
C ILE A 253 17.33 -9.69 8.53
N VAL A 254 16.87 -10.03 9.73
CA VAL A 254 15.55 -9.67 10.27
C VAL A 254 15.69 -8.89 11.57
N GLY A 255 14.61 -8.25 12.01
CA GLY A 255 14.64 -7.40 13.20
C GLY A 255 15.54 -6.18 13.02
N ALA A 256 15.64 -5.64 11.81
CA ALA A 256 16.56 -4.57 11.48
C ALA A 256 15.83 -3.23 11.23
N HIS A 257 16.38 -2.16 11.78
CA HIS A 257 16.07 -0.79 11.46
C HIS A 257 17.23 -0.17 10.69
N VAL A 258 17.02 0.10 9.41
CA VAL A 258 18.01 0.87 8.64
C VAL A 258 17.91 2.33 9.08
N ASN A 259 18.98 2.85 9.65
CA ASN A 259 19.05 4.20 10.22
C ASN A 259 19.77 5.20 9.29
N LYS A 260 20.63 4.70 8.39
CA LYS A 260 21.35 5.51 7.41
C LYS A 260 21.70 4.72 6.16
N VAL A 261 21.64 5.39 5.03
CA VAL A 261 22.11 4.87 3.72
C VAL A 261 23.18 5.82 3.18
N GLU A 262 24.30 5.26 2.80
CA GLU A 262 25.41 5.95 2.12
C GLU A 262 25.63 5.32 0.74
N SER A 263 26.46 5.94 -0.07
CA SER A 263 26.82 5.35 -1.36
C SER A 263 27.47 3.97 -1.18
N GLY A 264 26.74 2.93 -1.58
CA GLY A 264 27.21 1.55 -1.52
C GLY A 264 27.16 0.89 -0.13
N LYS A 265 26.56 1.52 0.89
CA LYS A 265 26.48 0.96 2.24
C LYS A 265 25.22 1.40 2.97
N ILE A 266 24.64 0.49 3.74
CA ILE A 266 23.64 0.81 4.78
C ILE A 266 24.21 0.61 6.17
N HIS A 267 23.67 1.37 7.13
CA HIS A 267 23.86 1.16 8.56
C HIS A 267 22.52 0.79 9.18
N TYR A 268 22.52 -0.17 10.06
CA TYR A 268 21.26 -0.63 10.69
C TYR A 268 21.48 -1.02 12.16
N GLU A 269 20.40 -1.00 12.91
CA GLU A 269 20.31 -1.47 14.27
C GLU A 269 19.42 -2.72 14.32
N LEU A 270 19.84 -3.74 15.06
CA LEU A 270 19.08 -4.95 15.30
C LEU A 270 18.22 -4.85 16.57
N LEU A 271 17.29 -5.79 16.72
CA LEU A 271 16.41 -5.88 17.90
C LEU A 271 17.15 -6.10 19.23
N ASP A 272 18.34 -6.65 19.22
CA ASP A 272 19.21 -6.80 20.40
C ASP A 272 20.04 -5.54 20.71
N GLY A 273 19.94 -4.51 19.85
CA GLY A 273 20.67 -3.26 19.98
C GLY A 273 22.05 -3.25 19.30
N GLU A 274 22.46 -4.36 18.67
CA GLU A 274 23.70 -4.40 17.90
C GLU A 274 23.59 -3.54 16.64
N MET A 275 24.67 -2.79 16.36
CA MET A 275 24.80 -2.01 15.13
C MET A 275 25.50 -2.85 14.07
N GLY A 276 24.94 -2.83 12.86
CA GLY A 276 25.50 -3.52 11.71
C GLY A 276 25.66 -2.62 10.50
N GLU A 277 26.47 -3.07 9.57
CA GLU A 277 26.65 -2.46 8.25
C GLU A 277 26.50 -3.53 7.16
N GLU A 278 25.97 -3.13 6.02
CA GLU A 278 25.90 -4.00 4.85
C GLU A 278 26.25 -3.21 3.59
N GLU A 279 27.15 -3.74 2.79
CA GLU A 279 27.56 -3.12 1.53
C GLU A 279 26.68 -3.59 0.38
N PHE A 280 26.42 -2.71 -0.59
CA PHE A 280 25.64 -3.02 -1.77
C PHE A 280 26.19 -2.29 -3.01
N ASP A 281 25.93 -2.87 -4.18
CA ASP A 281 26.11 -2.26 -5.50
C ASP A 281 24.77 -1.92 -6.13
N PHE A 282 23.70 -2.61 -5.73
CA PHE A 282 22.31 -2.33 -6.02
C PHE A 282 21.46 -2.56 -4.76
N ALA A 283 20.61 -1.59 -4.39
CA ALA A 283 19.69 -1.77 -3.27
C ALA A 283 18.28 -1.29 -3.61
N MET A 284 17.27 -2.12 -3.33
CA MET A 284 15.85 -1.73 -3.31
C MET A 284 15.31 -1.84 -1.88
N LEU A 285 15.04 -0.69 -1.28
CA LEU A 285 14.56 -0.59 0.09
C LEU A 285 13.22 0.18 0.12
N ILE A 286 12.18 -0.46 0.65
CA ILE A 286 10.87 0.15 0.80
C ILE A 286 10.91 1.18 1.93
N PRO A 287 10.44 2.44 1.71
CA PRO A 287 10.33 3.43 2.78
C PRO A 287 9.12 3.15 3.68
N PRO A 288 9.10 3.69 4.91
CA PRO A 288 7.89 3.69 5.71
C PRO A 288 6.83 4.62 5.11
N PHE A 289 5.56 4.35 5.44
CA PHE A 289 4.41 5.10 4.95
C PHE A 289 3.86 6.01 6.06
N THR A 290 3.50 7.24 5.67
CA THR A 290 2.71 8.17 6.48
C THR A 290 1.47 8.60 5.70
N GLY A 291 0.51 9.23 6.38
CA GLY A 291 -0.53 9.98 5.68
C GLY A 291 0.08 11.17 4.92
N VAL A 292 -0.65 11.70 3.96
CA VAL A 292 -0.24 12.90 3.23
C VAL A 292 -0.29 14.14 4.13
N ASP A 293 0.41 15.19 3.74
CA ASP A 293 0.39 16.47 4.46
C ASP A 293 -0.94 17.21 4.17
N LEU A 294 -2.00 16.76 4.83
CA LEU A 294 -3.37 17.29 4.74
C LEU A 294 -3.76 17.82 6.12
N LYS A 295 -4.14 19.11 6.19
CA LYS A 295 -4.61 19.74 7.44
C LYS A 295 -6.12 19.71 7.52
N SER A 296 -6.65 19.91 8.73
CA SER A 296 -8.06 20.20 8.95
C SER A 296 -8.20 21.50 9.74
N ILE A 297 -9.01 22.41 9.21
CA ILE A 297 -9.17 23.77 9.73
C ILE A 297 -10.63 23.97 10.13
N ALA A 298 -10.88 24.40 11.36
CA ALA A 298 -12.21 24.73 11.86
C ALA A 298 -12.72 26.05 11.24
N LYS A 299 -14.01 26.33 11.45
CA LYS A 299 -14.65 27.54 10.89
C LYS A 299 -13.98 28.84 11.32
N ASP A 300 -13.48 28.92 12.55
CA ASP A 300 -12.77 30.06 13.11
C ASP A 300 -11.29 30.19 12.68
N GLY A 301 -10.83 29.29 11.80
CA GLY A 301 -9.46 29.25 11.31
C GLY A 301 -8.47 28.46 12.18
N SER A 302 -8.90 27.89 13.32
CA SER A 302 -8.03 27.07 14.17
C SER A 302 -7.69 25.72 13.52
N ASP A 303 -6.45 25.25 13.73
CA ASP A 303 -6.01 23.93 13.25
C ASP A 303 -6.56 22.82 14.15
N ILE A 304 -7.43 21.98 13.58
CA ILE A 304 -8.05 20.83 14.24
C ILE A 304 -7.50 19.49 13.71
N SER A 305 -6.34 19.52 13.07
CA SER A 305 -5.75 18.32 12.46
C SER A 305 -5.58 17.17 13.45
N ASP A 306 -5.24 17.45 14.71
CA ASP A 306 -5.10 16.43 15.77
C ASP A 306 -6.42 15.72 16.12
N ALA A 307 -7.57 16.35 15.88
CA ALA A 307 -8.86 15.68 16.03
C ALA A 307 -9.14 14.71 14.89
N MET A 308 -8.72 15.07 13.67
CA MET A 308 -9.01 14.33 12.44
C MET A 308 -7.96 13.27 12.11
N PHE A 309 -6.70 13.48 12.46
CA PHE A 309 -5.58 12.66 12.05
C PHE A 309 -4.81 12.10 13.25
N ALA A 310 -4.23 10.92 13.08
CA ALA A 310 -3.28 10.33 14.00
C ALA A 310 -1.88 10.96 13.81
N PRO A 311 -0.92 10.79 14.74
CA PRO A 311 0.43 11.34 14.62
C PRO A 311 1.17 10.94 13.33
N ASN A 312 0.84 9.80 12.73
CA ASN A 312 1.34 9.35 11.45
C ASN A 312 0.58 9.95 10.24
N LYS A 313 -0.27 10.94 10.47
CA LYS A 313 -1.07 11.69 9.48
C LYS A 313 -2.14 10.89 8.75
N PHE A 314 -2.41 9.66 9.13
CA PHE A 314 -3.58 8.93 8.64
C PHE A 314 -4.85 9.39 9.37
N MET A 315 -6.00 9.40 8.66
CA MET A 315 -7.25 9.90 9.22
C MET A 315 -7.83 8.93 10.25
N LYS A 316 -8.25 9.44 11.40
CA LYS A 316 -8.99 8.69 12.41
C LYS A 316 -10.41 8.40 11.93
N VAL A 317 -10.83 7.14 12.10
CA VAL A 317 -12.14 6.64 11.70
C VAL A 317 -12.83 5.90 12.86
N ASP A 318 -13.89 5.17 12.60
CA ASP A 318 -14.65 4.34 13.56
C ASP A 318 -13.84 3.16 14.12
N ALA A 319 -12.68 3.44 14.71
CA ALA A 319 -11.79 2.45 15.30
C ALA A 319 -11.53 2.78 16.79
N VAL A 320 -11.09 1.80 17.56
CA VAL A 320 -10.77 1.97 18.98
C VAL A 320 -9.30 2.31 19.15
N TYR A 321 -8.99 3.58 19.31
CA TYR A 321 -7.62 4.06 19.46
C TYR A 321 -7.18 4.10 20.93
N GLY A 322 -5.87 4.20 21.17
CA GLY A 322 -5.26 4.47 22.47
C GLY A 322 -4.91 3.24 23.31
N LYS A 323 -5.22 2.03 22.87
CA LYS A 323 -4.74 0.81 23.52
C LYS A 323 -3.23 0.62 23.28
N THR A 324 -2.47 0.50 24.35
CA THR A 324 -1.01 0.36 24.32
C THR A 324 -0.51 -1.05 24.62
N ASP A 325 -1.31 -1.84 25.37
CA ASP A 325 -0.96 -3.24 25.67
C ASP A 325 -1.40 -4.16 24.52
N TYR A 326 -0.44 -4.89 23.95
CA TYR A 326 -0.67 -5.86 22.90
C TYR A 326 -1.74 -6.93 23.28
N ASN A 327 -1.79 -7.32 24.55
CA ASN A 327 -2.73 -8.32 25.03
C ASN A 327 -4.19 -7.83 25.11
N GLU A 328 -4.40 -6.51 25.04
CA GLU A 328 -5.74 -5.89 25.01
C GLU A 328 -6.27 -5.66 23.60
N TRP A 329 -5.44 -5.88 22.57
CA TRP A 329 -5.82 -5.65 21.20
C TRP A 329 -6.79 -6.71 20.70
N LYS A 330 -7.82 -6.27 19.98
CA LYS A 330 -8.87 -7.12 19.43
C LYS A 330 -9.15 -6.81 17.98
N ALA A 331 -9.63 -7.78 17.26
CA ALA A 331 -10.13 -7.61 15.89
C ALA A 331 -11.24 -6.56 15.81
N SER A 332 -12.10 -6.48 16.84
CA SER A 332 -13.17 -5.48 16.97
C SER A 332 -12.69 -4.05 17.19
N ASP A 333 -11.41 -3.80 17.43
CA ASP A 333 -10.84 -2.44 17.51
C ASP A 333 -10.72 -1.80 16.13
N TRP A 334 -10.69 -2.62 15.06
CA TRP A 334 -10.52 -2.16 13.69
C TRP A 334 -11.82 -1.60 13.11
N PRO A 335 -11.72 -0.61 12.20
CA PRO A 335 -12.90 0.05 11.66
C PRO A 335 -13.75 -0.88 10.80
N SER A 336 -15.02 -0.53 10.69
CA SER A 336 -15.97 -1.24 9.84
C SER A 336 -16.71 -0.35 8.84
N THR A 337 -16.91 0.92 9.13
CA THR A 337 -17.58 1.88 8.24
C THR A 337 -16.61 2.86 7.59
N TYR A 338 -15.42 3.02 8.16
CA TYR A 338 -14.40 3.99 7.74
C TYR A 338 -14.90 5.45 7.76
N GLN A 339 -15.97 5.72 8.50
CA GLN A 339 -16.46 7.07 8.74
C GLN A 339 -15.52 7.79 9.71
N SER A 340 -15.29 9.09 9.49
CA SER A 340 -14.49 9.91 10.39
C SER A 340 -15.06 9.90 11.80
N ALA A 341 -14.18 9.83 12.80
CA ALA A 341 -14.59 9.92 14.20
C ALA A 341 -15.15 11.32 14.58
N ALA A 342 -14.84 12.35 13.79
CA ALA A 342 -15.24 13.74 14.07
C ALA A 342 -16.44 14.21 13.22
N TYR A 343 -16.56 13.78 11.97
CA TYR A 343 -17.57 14.30 11.03
C TYR A 343 -18.24 13.14 10.27
N LYS A 344 -19.57 13.05 10.37
CA LYS A 344 -20.39 11.98 9.79
C LYS A 344 -20.34 11.94 8.24
N ASN A 345 -20.12 13.06 7.59
CA ASN A 345 -20.07 13.18 6.13
C ASN A 345 -18.67 13.00 5.54
N ILE A 346 -17.68 12.57 6.36
CA ILE A 346 -16.30 12.35 5.94
C ILE A 346 -15.91 10.89 6.15
N PHE A 347 -15.25 10.27 5.17
CA PHE A 347 -14.80 8.88 5.20
C PHE A 347 -13.34 8.77 4.78
N ALA A 348 -12.65 7.72 5.25
CA ALA A 348 -11.27 7.44 4.86
C ALA A 348 -11.04 5.96 4.53
N PRO A 349 -11.39 5.50 3.31
CA PRO A 349 -11.17 4.12 2.88
C PRO A 349 -9.72 3.83 2.48
N GLY A 350 -9.41 2.55 2.35
CA GLY A 350 -8.14 2.06 1.83
C GLY A 350 -6.97 2.29 2.77
N ILE A 351 -5.90 2.93 2.28
CA ILE A 351 -4.68 3.18 3.07
C ILE A 351 -4.75 4.52 3.84
N ALA A 352 -5.73 5.35 3.57
CA ALA A 352 -5.83 6.68 4.18
C ALA A 352 -6.28 6.68 5.65
N PHE A 353 -6.93 5.62 6.15
CA PHE A 353 -7.32 5.53 7.55
C PHE A 353 -6.14 5.17 8.47
N ALA A 354 -6.19 5.64 9.71
CA ALA A 354 -5.25 5.28 10.76
C ALA A 354 -5.57 3.89 11.32
N PRO A 355 -4.63 2.91 11.29
CA PRO A 355 -4.81 1.67 12.04
C PRO A 355 -4.89 1.97 13.54
N PRO A 356 -5.73 1.27 14.32
CA PRO A 356 -5.78 1.47 15.77
C PRO A 356 -4.50 1.02 16.45
N HIS A 357 -3.86 0.00 15.94
CA HIS A 357 -2.61 -0.59 16.45
C HIS A 357 -1.91 -1.42 15.34
N PRO A 358 -0.63 -1.81 15.49
CA PRO A 358 0.00 -2.84 14.67
C PRO A 358 -0.74 -4.19 14.76
N ILE A 359 -0.42 -5.11 13.88
CA ILE A 359 -0.87 -6.52 13.96
C ILE A 359 0.25 -7.37 14.55
N SER A 360 1.48 -7.18 14.05
CA SER A 360 2.67 -7.80 14.64
C SER A 360 2.92 -7.26 16.04
N LYS A 361 3.43 -8.13 16.91
CA LYS A 361 3.78 -7.72 18.28
C LYS A 361 4.77 -6.55 18.25
N PRO A 362 4.49 -5.47 18.99
CA PRO A 362 5.39 -4.33 19.06
C PRO A 362 6.75 -4.71 19.65
N MET A 363 7.80 -4.22 19.01
CA MET A 363 9.18 -4.49 19.42
C MET A 363 10.00 -3.19 19.43
N LYS A 364 10.92 -3.12 20.37
CA LYS A 364 11.94 -2.07 20.47
C LYS A 364 13.27 -2.68 20.82
N SER A 365 14.36 -2.11 20.31
CA SER A 365 15.69 -2.44 20.75
C SER A 365 15.95 -1.92 22.19
N PRO A 366 17.00 -2.38 22.86
CA PRO A 366 17.46 -1.80 24.14
C PRO A 366 17.78 -0.31 24.06
N ASN A 367 18.15 0.19 22.88
CA ASN A 367 18.42 1.60 22.62
C ASN A 367 17.15 2.45 22.44
N GLY A 368 15.95 1.82 22.45
CA GLY A 368 14.66 2.48 22.32
C GLY A 368 14.14 2.61 20.88
N THR A 369 14.88 2.11 19.90
CA THR A 369 14.48 2.14 18.48
C THR A 369 13.29 1.21 18.24
N VAL A 370 12.21 1.74 17.63
CA VAL A 370 11.03 0.96 17.27
C VAL A 370 11.33 0.14 16.01
N ILE A 371 11.27 -1.18 16.14
CA ILE A 371 11.44 -2.12 15.02
C ILE A 371 10.21 -3.03 14.97
N THR A 372 9.13 -2.48 14.42
CA THR A 372 7.82 -3.13 14.36
C THR A 372 7.22 -2.93 12.99
N PRO A 373 6.97 -4.01 12.23
CA PRO A 373 6.29 -3.91 10.94
C PRO A 373 4.92 -3.25 11.07
N ALA A 374 4.64 -2.27 10.21
CA ALA A 374 3.30 -1.70 10.11
C ALA A 374 2.34 -2.69 9.41
N PRO A 375 1.03 -2.63 9.70
CA PRO A 375 0.04 -3.50 9.10
C PRO A 375 0.07 -3.46 7.57
N PRO A 376 -0.18 -4.60 6.89
CA PRO A 376 -0.19 -4.64 5.44
C PRO A 376 -1.31 -3.78 4.86
N ARG A 377 -1.00 -3.09 3.77
CA ARG A 377 -1.87 -2.15 3.09
C ARG A 377 -1.97 -2.52 1.62
N THR A 378 -2.77 -3.55 1.33
CA THR A 378 -2.84 -4.16 0.00
C THR A 378 -3.99 -3.62 -0.84
N GLY A 379 -3.88 -3.77 -2.17
CA GLY A 379 -4.87 -3.27 -3.12
C GLY A 379 -6.25 -3.90 -2.99
N MET A 380 -6.33 -5.21 -2.72
CA MET A 380 -7.60 -5.94 -2.61
C MET A 380 -8.48 -5.42 -1.46
N PRO A 381 -8.04 -5.38 -0.18
CA PRO A 381 -8.78 -4.72 0.88
C PRO A 381 -9.11 -3.26 0.57
N ALA A 382 -8.19 -2.51 -0.04
CA ALA A 382 -8.43 -1.12 -0.39
C ALA A 382 -9.59 -0.94 -1.39
N GLY A 383 -9.72 -1.83 -2.37
CA GLY A 383 -10.84 -1.85 -3.32
C GLY A 383 -12.17 -2.19 -2.63
N ILE A 384 -12.20 -3.27 -1.84
CA ILE A 384 -13.38 -3.72 -1.09
C ILE A 384 -13.91 -2.61 -0.17
N ILE A 385 -13.03 -1.99 0.62
CA ILE A 385 -13.37 -0.87 1.51
C ILE A 385 -13.88 0.32 0.71
N GLY A 386 -13.22 0.68 -0.40
CA GLY A 386 -13.65 1.78 -1.26
C GLY A 386 -15.06 1.59 -1.81
N LYS A 387 -15.42 0.37 -2.20
CA LYS A 387 -16.78 0.03 -2.66
C LYS A 387 -17.82 0.11 -1.54
N ALA A 388 -17.49 -0.37 -0.34
CA ALA A 388 -18.39 -0.29 0.83
C ALA A 388 -18.65 1.17 1.23
N VAL A 389 -17.61 2.01 1.23
CA VAL A 389 -17.76 3.46 1.47
C VAL A 389 -18.60 4.12 0.38
N ALA A 390 -18.43 3.74 -0.90
CA ALA A 390 -19.28 4.24 -1.97
C ALA A 390 -20.76 3.90 -1.73
N HIS A 391 -21.07 2.68 -1.27
CA HIS A 391 -22.44 2.29 -0.89
C HIS A 391 -22.97 3.16 0.24
N SER A 392 -22.20 3.29 1.34
CA SER A 392 -22.61 4.09 2.50
C SER A 392 -22.91 5.53 2.11
N VAL A 393 -22.01 6.18 1.36
CA VAL A 393 -22.20 7.57 0.93
C VAL A 393 -23.39 7.72 -0.03
N CYS A 394 -23.58 6.79 -0.98
CA CYS A 394 -24.73 6.82 -1.87
C CYS A 394 -26.05 6.65 -1.11
N ASP A 395 -26.09 5.77 -0.12
CA ASP A 395 -27.27 5.59 0.73
C ASP A 395 -27.56 6.83 1.59
N MET A 396 -26.54 7.48 2.16
CA MET A 396 -26.70 8.75 2.86
C MET A 396 -27.25 9.86 1.95
N ILE A 397 -26.76 9.96 0.73
CA ILE A 397 -27.22 10.96 -0.25
C ILE A 397 -28.67 10.72 -0.66
N THR A 398 -29.08 9.48 -0.85
CA THR A 398 -30.39 9.14 -1.43
C THR A 398 -31.48 8.82 -0.41
N LYS A 399 -31.10 8.36 0.80
CA LYS A 399 -32.02 7.91 1.84
C LYS A 399 -31.97 8.77 3.11
N GLY A 400 -30.96 9.63 3.26
CA GLY A 400 -30.73 10.49 4.41
C GLY A 400 -29.55 10.07 5.29
N GLU A 401 -29.08 11.00 6.11
CA GLU A 401 -27.84 10.86 6.88
C GLU A 401 -27.89 9.81 8.01
N ASP A 402 -29.07 9.45 8.49
CA ASP A 402 -29.26 8.48 9.58
C ASP A 402 -29.41 7.02 9.08
N VAL A 403 -29.10 6.75 7.80
CA VAL A 403 -29.13 5.40 7.23
C VAL A 403 -28.06 4.52 7.88
N GLU A 404 -28.35 3.22 8.02
CA GLU A 404 -27.33 2.26 8.46
C GLU A 404 -26.23 2.14 7.40
N LEU A 405 -24.97 2.37 7.82
CA LEU A 405 -23.82 2.29 6.94
C LEU A 405 -23.45 0.85 6.60
N HIS A 406 -22.93 0.65 5.41
CA HIS A 406 -22.37 -0.62 4.99
C HIS A 406 -21.09 -0.93 5.77
N LYS A 407 -21.08 -2.07 6.47
CA LYS A 407 -19.96 -2.51 7.32
C LYS A 407 -19.10 -3.53 6.59
N ILE A 408 -17.82 -3.31 6.60
CA ILE A 408 -16.80 -4.26 6.14
C ILE A 408 -15.50 -4.03 6.93
N SER A 409 -15.04 -5.01 7.67
CA SER A 409 -13.81 -4.91 8.46
C SER A 409 -12.70 -5.76 7.86
N MET A 410 -11.46 -5.33 8.03
CA MET A 410 -10.31 -6.19 7.75
C MET A 410 -10.25 -7.43 8.68
N ALA A 411 -11.06 -7.46 9.75
CA ALA A 411 -11.29 -8.63 10.59
C ALA A 411 -12.31 -9.63 10.01
N ASP A 412 -13.01 -9.27 8.92
CA ASP A 412 -14.03 -10.10 8.26
C ASP A 412 -13.74 -10.28 6.76
N MET A 413 -12.57 -9.85 6.28
CA MET A 413 -12.20 -10.02 4.88
C MET A 413 -10.88 -10.76 4.74
N GLY A 414 -10.73 -11.45 3.61
CA GLY A 414 -9.48 -12.08 3.21
C GLY A 414 -8.59 -11.16 2.37
N ALA A 415 -7.34 -11.57 2.24
CA ALA A 415 -6.42 -11.02 1.27
C ALA A 415 -5.59 -12.13 0.63
N ALA A 416 -5.12 -11.89 -0.58
CA ALA A 416 -4.18 -12.75 -1.26
C ALA A 416 -2.87 -12.00 -1.54
N CYS A 417 -1.75 -12.62 -1.19
CA CYS A 417 -0.43 -12.19 -1.57
C CYS A 417 0.14 -13.18 -2.56
N VAL A 418 0.45 -12.74 -3.76
CA VAL A 418 0.99 -13.60 -4.82
C VAL A 418 2.34 -13.05 -5.28
N ALA A 419 3.40 -13.63 -4.77
CA ALA A 419 4.77 -13.36 -5.20
C ALA A 419 5.07 -14.18 -6.46
N SER A 420 4.88 -13.57 -7.63
CA SER A 420 5.02 -14.24 -8.92
C SER A 420 6.33 -13.85 -9.61
N THR A 421 7.06 -14.84 -10.11
CA THR A 421 8.31 -14.67 -10.84
C THR A 421 8.20 -15.17 -12.26
N GLY A 422 8.93 -14.54 -13.17
CA GLY A 422 8.96 -14.91 -14.58
C GLY A 422 7.79 -14.31 -15.38
N LYS A 423 7.85 -14.52 -16.70
CA LYS A 423 6.86 -14.04 -17.67
C LYS A 423 6.45 -15.17 -18.61
N GLY A 424 5.15 -15.21 -18.93
CA GLY A 424 4.59 -16.16 -19.89
C GLY A 424 3.84 -17.32 -19.25
N VAL A 425 3.13 -18.06 -20.08
CA VAL A 425 2.15 -19.07 -19.63
C VAL A 425 2.80 -20.28 -18.94
N PHE A 426 4.02 -20.64 -19.33
CA PHE A 426 4.69 -21.85 -18.82
C PHE A 426 6.03 -21.56 -18.13
N ASN A 427 6.53 -20.34 -18.16
CA ASN A 427 7.86 -19.97 -17.68
C ASN A 427 7.81 -19.11 -16.43
N GLY A 428 6.91 -19.40 -15.51
CA GLY A 428 6.76 -18.68 -14.27
C GLY A 428 6.42 -19.61 -13.11
N THR A 429 6.66 -19.12 -11.92
CA THR A 429 6.21 -19.75 -10.68
C THR A 429 5.71 -18.65 -9.74
N ALA A 430 4.93 -19.02 -8.75
CA ALA A 430 4.55 -18.09 -7.69
C ALA A 430 4.48 -18.79 -6.34
N ALA A 431 4.83 -18.05 -5.29
CA ALA A 431 4.39 -18.34 -3.93
C ALA A 431 3.11 -17.55 -3.70
N ALA A 432 1.98 -18.25 -3.64
CA ALA A 432 0.68 -17.66 -3.38
C ALA A 432 0.26 -17.96 -1.94
N MET A 433 -0.08 -16.92 -1.21
CA MET A 433 -0.61 -17.03 0.15
C MET A 433 -1.96 -16.33 0.21
N THR A 434 -2.96 -16.99 0.77
CA THR A 434 -4.23 -16.39 1.17
C THR A 434 -4.30 -16.31 2.68
N VAL A 435 -4.92 -15.26 3.19
CA VAL A 435 -5.14 -15.04 4.61
C VAL A 435 -6.60 -14.66 4.85
N TYR A 436 -7.22 -15.26 5.83
CA TYR A 436 -8.57 -14.93 6.29
C TYR A 436 -8.72 -15.17 7.79
N PRO A 437 -9.18 -14.18 8.55
CA PRO A 437 -9.23 -12.76 8.18
C PRO A 437 -7.84 -12.11 8.12
N VAL A 438 -7.73 -10.92 7.51
CA VAL A 438 -6.47 -10.15 7.47
C VAL A 438 -6.03 -9.79 8.89
N ILE A 439 -6.95 -9.23 9.69
CA ILE A 439 -6.72 -8.95 11.11
C ILE A 439 -7.06 -10.22 11.90
N PRO A 440 -6.12 -10.75 12.70
CA PRO A 440 -6.37 -11.97 13.47
C PRO A 440 -7.46 -11.74 14.52
N ASP A 441 -8.39 -12.69 14.60
CA ASP A 441 -9.46 -12.74 15.60
C ASP A 441 -9.30 -13.99 16.47
N PHE A 442 -8.64 -13.84 17.61
CA PHE A 442 -8.37 -14.94 18.53
C PHE A 442 -9.60 -15.36 19.34
N ASP A 443 -10.63 -14.49 19.43
CA ASP A 443 -11.90 -14.83 20.05
C ASP A 443 -12.69 -15.82 19.14
N LYS A 444 -12.63 -15.61 17.81
CA LYS A 444 -13.30 -16.46 16.81
C LYS A 444 -12.47 -17.67 16.39
N TYR A 445 -11.15 -17.52 16.30
CA TYR A 445 -10.21 -18.56 15.86
C TYR A 445 -9.11 -18.78 16.92
N PRO A 446 -9.39 -19.49 18.01
CA PRO A 446 -8.44 -19.71 19.09
C PRO A 446 -7.14 -20.36 18.60
N GLY A 447 -6.01 -19.85 19.07
CA GLY A 447 -4.67 -20.38 18.76
C GLY A 447 -4.03 -19.84 17.49
N THR A 448 -4.78 -19.63 16.42
CA THR A 448 -4.23 -19.11 15.14
C THR A 448 -4.64 -17.67 14.83
N GLY A 449 -5.73 -17.20 15.43
CA GLY A 449 -6.38 -15.92 15.10
C GLY A 449 -6.99 -15.88 13.69
N ARG A 450 -6.90 -16.97 12.92
CA ARG A 450 -7.31 -17.05 11.52
C ARG A 450 -7.95 -18.39 11.19
N ASP A 451 -8.84 -18.39 10.20
CA ASP A 451 -9.45 -19.59 9.66
C ASP A 451 -8.41 -20.36 8.83
N THR A 452 -8.05 -21.55 9.28
CA THR A 452 -7.06 -22.39 8.61
C THR A 452 -7.59 -23.07 7.34
N ASP A 453 -8.90 -23.04 7.07
CA ASP A 453 -9.46 -23.54 5.83
C ASP A 453 -9.36 -22.52 4.69
N TYR A 454 -9.30 -21.23 5.04
CA TYR A 454 -9.14 -20.12 4.08
C TYR A 454 -7.78 -19.42 4.18
N THR A 455 -6.89 -19.87 5.08
CA THR A 455 -5.50 -19.41 5.18
C THR A 455 -4.60 -20.51 4.69
N PHE A 456 -4.06 -20.35 3.48
CA PHE A 456 -3.22 -21.37 2.84
C PHE A 456 -2.09 -20.76 2.01
N GLY A 457 -1.04 -21.57 1.79
CA GLY A 457 0.11 -21.22 0.98
C GLY A 457 0.44 -22.30 -0.02
N GLU A 458 0.69 -21.89 -1.27
CA GLU A 458 1.02 -22.78 -2.35
C GLU A 458 2.16 -22.23 -3.21
N ILE A 459 2.93 -23.13 -3.81
CA ILE A 459 4.01 -22.80 -4.74
C ILE A 459 3.72 -23.47 -6.06
N GLY A 460 3.80 -22.73 -7.15
CA GLY A 460 3.68 -23.31 -8.46
C GLY A 460 3.13 -22.37 -9.54
N LEU A 461 2.87 -22.97 -10.70
CA LEU A 461 2.45 -22.25 -11.90
C LEU A 461 1.05 -21.64 -11.79
N ALA A 462 0.14 -22.27 -11.04
CA ALA A 462 -1.23 -21.77 -10.88
C ALA A 462 -1.28 -20.38 -10.22
N GLY A 463 -0.48 -20.13 -9.18
CA GLY A 463 -0.35 -18.80 -8.57
C GLY A 463 0.17 -17.75 -9.55
N HIS A 464 1.10 -18.12 -10.42
CA HIS A 464 1.60 -17.24 -11.49
C HIS A 464 0.47 -16.84 -12.46
N TRP A 465 -0.35 -17.77 -12.90
CA TRP A 465 -1.51 -17.46 -13.75
C TRP A 465 -2.53 -16.57 -13.05
N ILE A 466 -2.81 -16.82 -11.77
CA ILE A 466 -3.70 -15.97 -10.96
C ILE A 466 -3.20 -14.53 -10.96
N LYS A 467 -1.92 -14.30 -10.74
CA LYS A 467 -1.33 -12.94 -10.75
C LYS A 467 -1.52 -12.24 -12.10
N HIS A 468 -1.28 -12.95 -13.21
CA HIS A 468 -1.51 -12.40 -14.55
C HIS A 468 -3.00 -12.11 -14.82
N ILE A 469 -3.89 -13.01 -14.41
CA ILE A 469 -5.34 -12.79 -14.55
C ILE A 469 -5.75 -11.56 -13.75
N LEU A 470 -5.31 -11.43 -12.50
CA LEU A 470 -5.61 -10.28 -11.65
C LEU A 470 -5.10 -8.96 -12.27
N HIS A 471 -3.88 -8.95 -12.83
CA HIS A 471 -3.33 -7.79 -13.54
C HIS A 471 -4.28 -7.30 -14.65
N HIS A 472 -4.65 -8.21 -15.55
CA HIS A 472 -5.51 -7.84 -16.68
C HIS A 472 -6.93 -7.50 -16.24
N MET A 473 -7.51 -8.25 -15.31
CA MET A 473 -8.86 -8.04 -14.79
C MET A 473 -8.99 -6.67 -14.08
N PHE A 474 -8.06 -6.33 -13.21
CA PHE A 474 -8.15 -5.07 -12.47
C PHE A 474 -7.90 -3.85 -13.37
N ILE A 475 -6.99 -3.92 -14.34
CA ILE A 475 -6.83 -2.85 -15.34
C ILE A 475 -8.07 -2.74 -16.23
N TYR A 476 -8.66 -3.86 -16.65
CA TYR A 476 -9.91 -3.88 -17.43
C TYR A 476 -11.04 -3.20 -16.65
N LYS A 477 -11.21 -3.56 -15.38
CA LYS A 477 -12.18 -3.00 -14.45
C LYS A 477 -11.96 -1.51 -14.25
N ALA A 478 -10.74 -1.10 -13.92
CA ALA A 478 -10.40 0.30 -13.67
C ALA A 478 -10.59 1.19 -14.92
N LYS A 479 -10.44 0.64 -16.12
CA LYS A 479 -10.78 1.33 -17.39
C LYS A 479 -12.28 1.35 -17.70
N LEU A 480 -13.15 0.90 -16.80
CA LEU A 480 -14.60 0.83 -16.94
C LEU A 480 -15.05 0.17 -18.25
N LYS A 481 -14.41 -0.94 -18.61
CA LYS A 481 -14.78 -1.74 -19.79
C LYS A 481 -16.13 -2.43 -19.57
N PRO A 482 -16.84 -2.87 -20.65
CA PRO A 482 -18.15 -3.51 -20.51
C PRO A 482 -18.16 -4.62 -19.44
N GLY A 483 -19.16 -4.62 -18.55
CA GLY A 483 -19.26 -5.62 -17.46
C GLY A 483 -18.30 -5.42 -16.29
N TRP A 484 -17.59 -4.31 -16.20
CA TRP A 484 -16.59 -4.03 -15.14
C TRP A 484 -17.13 -4.20 -13.70
N THR A 485 -18.42 -3.95 -13.49
CA THR A 485 -19.06 -4.10 -12.17
C THR A 485 -19.27 -5.55 -11.74
N LEU A 486 -19.15 -6.51 -12.65
CA LEU A 486 -19.23 -7.95 -12.36
C LEU A 486 -17.88 -8.51 -11.86
N ILE A 487 -16.81 -7.78 -12.08
CA ILE A 487 -15.48 -8.15 -11.57
C ILE A 487 -15.41 -7.79 -10.09
N PRO A 488 -15.15 -8.76 -9.18
CA PRO A 488 -15.03 -8.48 -7.74
C PRO A 488 -13.87 -7.51 -7.44
N GLU A 489 -13.89 -6.95 -6.20
CA GLU A 489 -12.80 -6.12 -5.70
C GLU A 489 -11.63 -6.97 -5.21
#